data_337480a53e8a8a35c84382667461656d
#
_entry.id   337480a53e8a8a35c84382667461656d
#
_cell.length_a   1.000
_cell.length_b   1.000
_cell.length_c   1.000
_cell.angle_alpha   90.00
_cell.angle_beta   90.00
_cell.angle_gamma   90.00
#
_symmetry.space_group_name_H-M   'P 1'
#
loop_
_entity.id
_entity.type
_entity.pdbx_description
1 polymer ?
#
loop_
_entity_poly.entity_id
_entity_poly.type
_entity_poly.pdbx_seq_one_letter_code
_entity_poly.pdbx_strand_id
1 'polypeptide(L)'
;GTFAELALDKTELVIQQVDLARDEAEKYQGKLCTPEHRQYMLNVVRGRLFVADLIYAEGQNFLCSTVFTPDQPYAIPIANYTRKPDIAIYYFRDTPFYTGYKMTYMQRGNYVVVVNPLSYSEVMSTDHSLSWGVYDTVTNAFFSVSQKANPSLLNSMIQDKESVFQKDNRFYTVVKSPKRPIAAIVSTSNK
;
A
#
# COMPACT_ATOMS: atom_id res chain seq x y z
N GLY A 1 5.51 -2.15 -23.30
CA GLY A 1 5.51 -2.64 -21.99
C GLY A 1 4.47 -3.71 -21.73
N THR A 2 4.80 -4.57 -20.81
CA THR A 2 3.88 -5.59 -20.31
C THR A 2 2.98 -5.04 -19.22
N PHE A 3 1.89 -5.74 -18.92
CA PHE A 3 1.02 -5.37 -17.80
C PHE A 3 1.78 -5.41 -16.47
N ALA A 4 2.70 -6.37 -16.29
CA ALA A 4 3.53 -6.46 -15.09
C ALA A 4 4.42 -5.21 -14.91
N GLU A 5 5.01 -4.70 -15.99
CA GLU A 5 5.79 -3.45 -15.95
C GLU A 5 4.93 -2.25 -15.60
N LEU A 6 3.71 -2.17 -16.16
CA LEU A 6 2.76 -1.12 -15.80
C LEU A 6 2.37 -1.17 -14.33
N ALA A 7 2.14 -2.36 -13.79
CA ALA A 7 1.80 -2.54 -12.38
C ALA A 7 2.96 -2.08 -11.48
N LEU A 8 4.21 -2.39 -11.84
CA LEU A 8 5.39 -1.93 -11.12
C LEU A 8 5.52 -0.41 -11.17
N ASP A 9 5.41 0.18 -12.35
CA ASP A 9 5.52 1.63 -12.54
C ASP A 9 4.47 2.37 -11.73
N LYS A 10 3.23 1.86 -11.73
CA LYS A 10 2.15 2.46 -10.95
C LYS A 10 2.40 2.35 -9.45
N THR A 11 2.88 1.20 -9.00
CA THR A 11 3.21 1.00 -7.59
C THR A 11 4.36 1.91 -7.15
N GLU A 12 5.38 2.09 -7.98
CA GLU A 12 6.48 3.02 -7.69
C GLU A 12 5.97 4.46 -7.59
N LEU A 13 5.06 4.86 -8.46
CA LEU A 13 4.44 6.18 -8.39
C LEU A 13 3.67 6.37 -7.07
N VAL A 14 2.90 5.37 -6.65
CA VAL A 14 2.17 5.42 -5.37
C VAL A 14 3.16 5.57 -4.21
N ILE A 15 4.21 4.75 -4.18
CA ILE A 15 5.23 4.81 -3.13
C ILE A 15 5.90 6.18 -3.10
N GLN A 16 6.22 6.75 -4.26
CA GLN A 16 6.80 8.09 -4.35
C GLN A 16 5.86 9.14 -3.76
N GLN A 17 4.57 9.10 -4.11
CA GLN A 17 3.58 10.04 -3.57
C GLN A 17 3.42 9.89 -2.06
N VAL A 18 3.45 8.65 -1.57
CA VAL A 18 3.42 8.36 -0.13
C VAL A 18 4.64 8.96 0.59
N ASP A 19 5.83 8.76 0.06
CA ASP A 19 7.06 9.29 0.65
C ASP A 19 7.07 10.82 0.66
N LEU A 20 6.65 11.46 -0.43
CA LEU A 20 6.56 12.92 -0.52
C LEU A 20 5.55 13.49 0.48
N ALA A 21 4.40 12.85 0.63
CA ALA A 21 3.39 13.28 1.61
C ALA A 21 3.94 13.20 3.04
N ARG A 22 4.63 12.11 3.35
CA ARG A 22 5.21 11.89 4.67
C ARG A 22 6.32 12.91 4.97
N ASP A 23 7.21 13.14 4.01
CA ASP A 23 8.30 14.11 4.15
C ASP A 23 7.75 15.52 4.40
N GLU A 24 6.68 15.88 3.71
CA GLU A 24 6.02 17.18 3.92
C GLU A 24 5.34 17.26 5.29
N ALA A 25 4.68 16.18 5.72
CA ALA A 25 4.03 16.12 7.03
C ALA A 25 5.04 16.29 8.17
N GLU A 26 6.22 15.71 8.03
CA GLU A 26 7.28 15.77 9.05
C GLU A 26 7.82 17.18 9.27
N LYS A 27 7.60 18.10 8.36
CA LYS A 27 8.02 19.50 8.51
C LYS A 27 7.15 20.30 9.47
N TYR A 28 6.02 19.79 9.88
CA TYR A 28 5.16 20.47 10.83
C TYR A 28 5.82 20.58 12.19
N GLN A 29 5.81 21.79 12.78
CA GLN A 29 6.46 22.07 14.05
C GLN A 29 5.50 22.63 15.12
N GLY A 30 4.21 22.54 14.90
CA GLY A 30 3.23 23.00 15.88
C GLY A 30 2.84 21.91 16.87
N LYS A 31 1.81 22.21 17.66
CA LYS A 31 1.23 21.27 18.61
C LYS A 31 0.48 20.15 17.85
N LEU A 32 0.71 18.90 18.26
CA LEU A 32 0.21 17.73 17.57
C LEU A 32 -1.29 17.52 17.81
N CYS A 33 -1.97 16.99 16.80
CA CYS A 33 -3.40 16.64 16.81
C CYS A 33 -4.34 17.81 17.16
N THR A 34 -3.89 19.04 16.96
CA THR A 34 -4.71 20.24 17.05
C THR A 34 -5.43 20.49 15.72
N PRO A 35 -6.46 21.35 15.67
CA PRO A 35 -7.06 21.77 14.41
C PRO A 35 -6.03 22.30 13.40
N GLU A 36 -5.00 23.01 13.89
CA GLU A 36 -3.91 23.52 13.05
C GLU A 36 -3.08 22.40 12.44
N HIS A 37 -2.69 21.40 13.23
CA HIS A 37 -1.96 20.23 12.74
C HIS A 37 -2.79 19.45 11.71
N ARG A 38 -4.06 19.23 12.01
CA ARG A 38 -4.96 18.51 11.12
C ARG A 38 -5.17 19.25 9.80
N GLN A 39 -5.26 20.58 9.84
CA GLN A 39 -5.35 21.40 8.62
C GLN A 39 -4.07 21.32 7.81
N TYR A 40 -2.91 21.32 8.47
CA TYR A 40 -1.63 21.15 7.81
C TYR A 40 -1.56 19.80 7.08
N MET A 41 -1.94 18.72 7.76
CA MET A 41 -2.01 17.38 7.15
C MET A 41 -2.98 17.34 5.98
N LEU A 42 -4.14 17.98 6.10
CA LEU A 42 -5.13 18.03 5.03
C LEU A 42 -4.58 18.73 3.78
N ASN A 43 -3.84 19.82 3.95
CA ASN A 43 -3.20 20.52 2.84
C ASN A 43 -2.17 19.63 2.13
N VAL A 44 -1.43 18.83 2.89
CA VAL A 44 -0.49 17.85 2.31
C VAL A 44 -1.24 16.81 1.48
N VAL A 45 -2.30 16.23 2.04
CA VAL A 45 -3.13 15.22 1.36
C VAL A 45 -3.69 15.76 0.04
N ARG A 46 -4.20 16.99 0.05
CA ARG A 46 -4.79 17.61 -1.15
C ARG A 46 -3.77 17.81 -2.28
N GLY A 47 -2.50 17.89 -1.95
CA GLY A 47 -1.43 18.09 -2.93
C GLY A 47 -0.84 16.80 -3.50
N ARG A 48 -1.33 15.61 -3.12
CA ARG A 48 -0.72 14.34 -3.48
C ARG A 48 -1.69 13.37 -4.13
N LEU A 49 -1.26 12.74 -5.22
CA LEU A 49 -2.01 11.66 -5.86
C LEU A 49 -1.97 10.40 -4.98
N PHE A 50 -3.03 9.63 -5.00
CA PHE A 50 -3.18 8.33 -4.34
C PHE A 50 -3.15 8.37 -2.81
N VAL A 51 -2.94 9.53 -2.21
CA VAL A 51 -2.96 9.69 -0.76
C VAL A 51 -4.39 10.04 -0.33
N ALA A 52 -5.02 9.14 0.42
CA ALA A 52 -6.38 9.35 0.90
C ALA A 52 -6.42 10.13 2.21
N ASP A 53 -5.42 9.94 3.08
CA ASP A 53 -5.36 10.60 4.38
C ASP A 53 -3.94 10.54 4.95
N LEU A 54 -3.72 11.30 6.01
CA LEU A 54 -2.56 11.23 6.88
C LEU A 54 -3.03 11.01 8.32
N ILE A 55 -2.30 10.18 9.05
CA ILE A 55 -2.54 9.93 10.47
C ILE A 55 -1.25 10.20 11.23
N TYR A 56 -1.36 10.91 12.33
CA TYR A 56 -0.28 11.03 13.30
C TYR A 56 -0.35 9.86 14.28
N ALA A 57 0.80 9.21 14.49
CA ALA A 57 0.86 8.00 15.30
C ALA A 57 2.10 8.01 16.22
N GLU A 58 1.98 7.32 17.34
CA GLU A 58 3.09 6.99 18.24
C GLU A 58 3.19 5.48 18.32
N GLY A 59 4.18 4.91 17.62
CA GLY A 59 4.26 3.45 17.45
C GLY A 59 3.00 2.93 16.74
N GLN A 60 2.36 1.93 17.31
CA GLN A 60 1.13 1.35 16.79
C GLN A 60 -0.14 2.09 17.20
N ASN A 61 -0.01 3.17 17.95
CA ASN A 61 -1.14 3.96 18.44
C ASN A 61 -1.43 5.11 17.46
N PHE A 62 -2.54 5.05 16.78
CA PHE A 62 -3.00 6.07 15.85
C PHE A 62 -3.81 7.12 16.63
N LEU A 63 -3.37 8.37 16.57
CA LEU A 63 -3.88 9.44 17.44
C LEU A 63 -4.89 10.35 16.75
N CYS A 64 -4.63 10.78 15.54
CA CYS A 64 -5.55 11.63 14.79
C CYS A 64 -5.28 11.58 13.29
N SER A 65 -6.31 11.80 12.49
CA SER A 65 -6.22 12.01 11.06
C SER A 65 -6.57 13.45 10.69
N THR A 66 -6.68 13.72 9.40
CA THR A 66 -7.09 15.06 8.92
C THR A 66 -8.49 15.44 9.37
N VAL A 67 -9.39 14.47 9.55
CA VAL A 67 -10.81 14.73 9.86
C VAL A 67 -11.34 13.99 11.08
N PHE A 68 -10.56 13.14 11.70
CA PHE A 68 -11.03 12.29 12.80
C PHE A 68 -9.99 12.17 13.90
N THR A 69 -10.47 12.30 15.14
CA THR A 69 -9.68 12.03 16.35
C THR A 69 -10.50 11.07 17.21
N PRO A 70 -10.04 9.82 17.40
CA PRO A 70 -10.74 8.89 18.28
C PRO A 70 -10.66 9.34 19.73
N ASP A 71 -11.65 8.93 20.55
CA ASP A 71 -11.69 9.26 21.99
C ASP A 71 -10.47 8.72 22.72
N GLN A 72 -9.99 7.54 22.29
CA GLN A 72 -8.76 6.93 22.78
C GLN A 72 -7.86 6.61 21.59
N PRO A 73 -6.52 6.65 21.76
CA PRO A 73 -5.63 6.21 20.69
C PRO A 73 -6.00 4.82 20.18
N TYR A 74 -6.08 4.68 18.87
CA TYR A 74 -6.39 3.39 18.26
C TYR A 74 -5.13 2.55 18.13
N ALA A 75 -5.06 1.45 18.86
CA ALA A 75 -3.96 0.51 18.76
C ALA A 75 -4.21 -0.44 17.58
N ILE A 76 -3.54 -0.19 16.47
CA ILE A 76 -3.68 -1.06 15.30
C ILE A 76 -3.02 -2.41 15.55
N PRO A 77 -3.66 -3.53 15.17
CA PRO A 77 -3.03 -4.85 15.26
C PRO A 77 -1.74 -4.95 14.44
N ILE A 78 -0.94 -5.96 14.74
CA ILE A 78 0.40 -6.17 14.17
C ILE A 78 0.44 -5.96 12.66
N ALA A 79 1.46 -5.25 12.19
CA ALA A 79 1.70 -4.99 10.77
C ALA A 79 1.94 -6.27 9.97
N ASN A 80 1.50 -6.27 8.72
CA ASN A 80 1.80 -7.32 7.75
C ASN A 80 3.28 -7.30 7.33
N TYR A 81 3.89 -6.12 7.36
CA TYR A 81 5.27 -5.89 6.94
C TYR A 81 5.90 -4.87 7.87
N THR A 82 7.10 -5.16 8.33
CA THR A 82 7.92 -4.20 9.06
C THR A 82 9.33 -4.19 8.50
N ARG A 83 9.93 -3.01 8.43
CA ARG A 83 11.32 -2.83 8.05
C ARG A 83 11.97 -1.86 9.02
N LYS A 84 13.12 -2.24 9.53
CA LYS A 84 13.84 -1.40 10.49
C LYS A 84 14.32 -0.10 9.86
N PRO A 85 14.37 0.98 10.63
CA PRO A 85 14.01 1.01 12.06
C PRO A 85 12.54 1.36 12.32
N ASP A 86 11.81 1.89 11.34
CA ASP A 86 10.60 2.64 11.61
C ASP A 86 9.49 2.48 10.56
N ILE A 87 9.61 1.51 9.66
CA ILE A 87 8.63 1.28 8.60
C ILE A 87 7.70 0.14 9.00
N ALA A 88 6.39 0.38 8.90
CA ALA A 88 5.35 -0.63 9.10
C ALA A 88 4.25 -0.46 8.06
N ILE A 89 3.79 -1.55 7.47
CA ILE A 89 2.71 -1.52 6.49
C ILE A 89 1.59 -2.46 6.95
N TYR A 90 0.38 -1.93 6.94
CA TYR A 90 -0.84 -2.60 7.35
C TYR A 90 -1.75 -2.67 6.13
N TYR A 91 -1.92 -3.88 5.58
CA TYR A 91 -2.71 -4.06 4.35
C TYR A 91 -4.17 -4.34 4.65
N PHE A 92 -5.06 -3.73 3.87
CA PHE A 92 -6.48 -4.06 3.82
C PHE A 92 -7.12 -4.14 5.20
N ARG A 93 -6.93 -3.09 6.01
CA ARG A 93 -7.43 -3.03 7.39
C ARG A 93 -8.67 -2.17 7.48
N ASP A 94 -9.68 -2.68 8.22
CA ASP A 94 -10.75 -1.86 8.76
C ASP A 94 -10.25 -1.17 10.02
N THR A 95 -10.44 0.15 10.10
CA THR A 95 -10.11 0.93 11.29
C THR A 95 -11.21 1.93 11.58
N PRO A 96 -11.28 2.50 12.80
CA PRO A 96 -12.23 3.57 13.10
C PRO A 96 -12.06 4.82 12.22
N PHE A 97 -10.91 4.98 11.57
CA PHE A 97 -10.64 6.11 10.67
C PHE A 97 -11.38 5.97 9.33
N TYR A 98 -11.63 4.75 8.88
CA TYR A 98 -12.30 4.45 7.62
C TYR A 98 -13.19 3.24 7.77
N THR A 99 -14.26 3.40 8.53
CA THR A 99 -15.22 2.33 8.79
C THR A 99 -15.87 1.84 7.51
N GLY A 100 -15.81 0.54 7.27
CA GLY A 100 -16.40 -0.10 6.09
C GLY A 100 -15.49 -0.11 4.86
N TYR A 101 -14.31 0.50 4.94
CA TYR A 101 -13.33 0.51 3.85
C TYR A 101 -12.03 -0.15 4.30
N LYS A 102 -11.55 -1.11 3.54
CA LYS A 102 -10.27 -1.77 3.80
C LYS A 102 -9.15 -0.97 3.14
N MET A 103 -8.54 -0.12 3.92
CA MET A 103 -7.46 0.75 3.47
C MET A 103 -6.10 0.13 3.78
N THR A 104 -5.08 0.59 3.07
CA THR A 104 -3.68 0.27 3.37
C THR A 104 -3.04 1.43 4.12
N TYR A 105 -2.38 1.13 5.23
CA TYR A 105 -1.74 2.12 6.10
C TYR A 105 -0.23 1.93 6.02
N MET A 106 0.47 2.96 5.54
CA MET A 106 1.91 2.92 5.32
C MET A 106 2.61 3.89 6.26
N GLN A 107 3.21 3.33 7.30
CA GLN A 107 3.84 4.11 8.37
C GLN A 107 5.36 4.17 8.22
N ARG A 108 5.91 5.35 8.40
CA ARG A 108 7.32 5.56 8.72
C ARG A 108 7.40 6.61 9.83
N GLY A 109 8.01 6.24 10.95
CA GLY A 109 8.07 7.12 12.12
C GLY A 109 6.68 7.46 12.65
N ASN A 110 6.41 8.73 12.84
CA ASN A 110 5.17 9.22 13.45
C ASN A 110 4.04 9.47 12.45
N TYR A 111 4.26 9.28 11.15
CA TYR A 111 3.22 9.53 10.17
C TYR A 111 2.84 8.27 9.41
N VAL A 112 1.55 8.09 9.26
CA VAL A 112 0.94 7.01 8.50
C VAL A 112 0.24 7.63 7.31
N VAL A 113 0.60 7.18 6.11
CA VAL A 113 -0.08 7.57 4.89
C VAL A 113 -1.13 6.51 4.58
N VAL A 114 -2.35 6.96 4.39
CA VAL A 114 -3.48 6.08 4.07
C VAL A 114 -3.68 6.05 2.57
N VAL A 115 -3.70 4.86 2.00
CA VAL A 115 -3.90 4.63 0.57
C VAL A 115 -5.09 3.71 0.39
N ASN A 116 -6.00 4.09 -0.51
CA ASN A 116 -7.05 3.17 -0.94
C ASN A 116 -6.47 2.22 -1.99
N PRO A 117 -6.35 0.92 -1.70
CA PRO A 117 -5.73 -0.01 -2.63
C PRO A 117 -6.50 -0.15 -3.94
N LEU A 118 -7.79 0.18 -3.96
CA LEU A 118 -8.60 0.13 -5.17
C LEU A 118 -8.44 1.36 -6.07
N SER A 119 -7.99 2.49 -5.51
CA SER A 119 -7.97 3.77 -6.24
C SER A 119 -7.06 3.77 -7.45
N TYR A 120 -5.99 3.00 -7.45
CA TYR A 120 -5.10 2.87 -8.61
C TYR A 120 -5.20 1.52 -9.31
N SER A 121 -5.67 0.48 -8.63
CA SER A 121 -5.82 -0.84 -9.25
C SER A 121 -6.94 -0.88 -10.28
N GLU A 122 -8.00 -0.12 -10.09
CA GLU A 122 -9.14 -0.05 -11.00
C GLU A 122 -8.80 0.57 -12.36
N VAL A 123 -7.81 1.46 -12.39
CA VAL A 123 -7.40 2.13 -13.64
C VAL A 123 -6.36 1.33 -14.42
N MET A 124 -5.92 0.19 -13.93
CA MET A 124 -4.83 -0.56 -14.52
C MET A 124 -5.27 -1.57 -15.56
N SER A 125 -6.45 -2.16 -15.43
CA SER A 125 -6.93 -3.14 -16.40
C SER A 125 -8.43 -3.28 -16.36
N THR A 126 -9.04 -3.33 -17.55
CA THR A 126 -10.43 -3.74 -17.77
C THR A 126 -10.51 -5.23 -18.10
N ASP A 127 -9.39 -5.92 -18.26
CA ASP A 127 -9.34 -7.34 -18.55
C ASP A 127 -9.55 -8.15 -17.28
N HIS A 128 -10.75 -8.69 -17.12
CA HIS A 128 -11.14 -9.47 -15.96
C HIS A 128 -10.52 -10.88 -15.92
N SER A 129 -9.82 -11.31 -16.98
CA SER A 129 -9.09 -12.58 -16.98
C SER A 129 -7.75 -12.48 -16.26
N LEU A 130 -7.23 -11.27 -16.05
CA LEU A 130 -5.97 -11.03 -15.38
C LEU A 130 -6.13 -10.99 -13.87
N SER A 131 -5.27 -11.72 -13.18
CA SER A 131 -5.02 -11.55 -11.75
C SER A 131 -3.58 -11.09 -11.58
N TRP A 132 -3.34 -10.14 -10.69
CA TRP A 132 -2.00 -9.60 -10.51
C TRP A 132 -1.77 -9.19 -9.06
N GLY A 133 -0.51 -9.10 -8.71
CA GLY A 133 -0.08 -8.57 -7.43
C GLY A 133 1.30 -7.94 -7.54
N VAL A 134 1.61 -7.02 -6.65
CA VAL A 134 2.95 -6.47 -6.47
C VAL A 134 3.40 -6.78 -5.05
N TYR A 135 4.59 -7.31 -4.91
CA TYR A 135 5.09 -7.77 -3.62
C TYR A 135 6.52 -7.33 -3.35
N ASP A 136 6.86 -7.29 -2.08
CA ASP A 136 8.23 -7.06 -1.62
C ASP A 136 9.05 -8.35 -1.78
N THR A 137 10.18 -8.29 -2.47
CA THR A 137 10.99 -9.46 -2.77
C THR A 137 11.81 -9.95 -1.58
N VAL A 138 11.92 -9.16 -0.52
CA VAL A 138 12.62 -9.56 0.72
C VAL A 138 11.72 -10.37 1.64
N THR A 139 10.49 -9.91 1.82
CA THR A 139 9.53 -10.50 2.78
C THR A 139 8.43 -11.32 2.13
N ASN A 140 8.26 -11.21 0.79
CA ASN A 140 7.16 -11.79 0.01
C ASN A 140 5.77 -11.25 0.41
N ALA A 141 5.72 -10.13 1.14
CA ALA A 141 4.45 -9.48 1.46
C ALA A 141 3.92 -8.70 0.26
N PHE A 142 2.61 -8.82 0.00
CA PHE A 142 1.99 -8.09 -1.10
C PHE A 142 1.70 -6.65 -0.71
N PHE A 143 2.11 -5.71 -1.55
CA PHE A 143 1.73 -4.30 -1.48
C PHE A 143 0.34 -4.05 -2.05
N SER A 144 0.02 -4.74 -3.15
CA SER A 144 -1.21 -4.56 -3.86
C SER A 144 -1.57 -5.84 -4.60
N VAL A 145 -2.87 -6.12 -4.68
CA VAL A 145 -3.41 -7.25 -5.45
C VAL A 145 -4.67 -6.81 -6.18
N SER A 146 -4.93 -7.43 -7.33
CA SER A 146 -6.20 -7.24 -8.02
C SER A 146 -7.33 -7.85 -7.20
N GLN A 147 -8.56 -7.37 -7.43
CA GLN A 147 -9.73 -7.87 -6.70
C GLN A 147 -9.95 -9.38 -6.85
N LYS A 148 -9.55 -9.93 -7.99
CA LYS A 148 -9.70 -11.36 -8.29
C LYS A 148 -8.50 -12.20 -7.87
N ALA A 149 -7.42 -11.58 -7.41
CA ALA A 149 -6.25 -12.31 -6.98
C ALA A 149 -6.50 -12.98 -5.63
N ASN A 150 -6.00 -14.20 -5.50
CA ASN A 150 -5.93 -14.89 -4.23
C ASN A 150 -4.51 -14.72 -3.67
N PRO A 151 -4.32 -13.91 -2.62
CA PRO A 151 -2.97 -13.67 -2.08
C PRO A 151 -2.28 -14.96 -1.62
N SER A 152 -3.02 -15.91 -1.06
CA SER A 152 -2.44 -17.19 -0.64
C SER A 152 -1.90 -18.00 -1.81
N LEU A 153 -2.63 -18.02 -2.92
CA LEU A 153 -2.18 -18.68 -4.15
C LEU A 153 -0.96 -17.98 -4.73
N LEU A 154 -0.99 -16.66 -4.84
CA LEU A 154 0.12 -15.87 -5.35
C LEU A 154 1.36 -16.05 -4.48
N ASN A 155 1.22 -16.08 -3.14
CA ASN A 155 2.33 -16.34 -2.23
C ASN A 155 3.01 -17.68 -2.51
N SER A 156 2.24 -18.72 -2.79
CA SER A 156 2.81 -20.03 -3.11
C SER A 156 3.60 -20.02 -4.42
N MET A 157 3.26 -19.11 -5.35
CA MET A 157 3.93 -18.96 -6.65
C MET A 157 5.22 -18.16 -6.58
N ILE A 158 5.36 -17.26 -5.61
CA ILE A 158 6.57 -16.43 -5.45
C ILE A 158 7.81 -17.28 -5.16
N GLN A 159 7.64 -18.49 -4.65
CA GLN A 159 8.72 -19.41 -4.37
C GLN A 159 9.39 -19.95 -5.66
N ASP A 160 8.70 -19.91 -6.80
CA ASP A 160 9.28 -20.32 -8.06
C ASP A 160 10.26 -19.25 -8.55
N LYS A 161 11.45 -19.72 -8.98
CA LYS A 161 12.53 -18.84 -9.44
C LYS A 161 12.42 -18.47 -10.92
N GLU A 162 11.46 -19.05 -11.62
CA GLU A 162 11.26 -18.81 -13.04
C GLU A 162 10.45 -17.53 -13.27
N SER A 163 10.85 -16.78 -14.30
CA SER A 163 10.16 -15.53 -14.66
C SER A 163 8.82 -15.79 -15.35
N VAL A 164 8.68 -16.92 -16.00
CA VAL A 164 7.45 -17.37 -16.67
C VAL A 164 7.26 -18.85 -16.36
N PHE A 165 6.09 -19.21 -15.85
CA PHE A 165 5.77 -20.59 -15.52
C PHE A 165 4.28 -20.87 -15.65
N GLN A 166 3.91 -22.14 -15.72
CA GLN A 166 2.53 -22.61 -15.79
C GLN A 166 2.22 -23.50 -14.59
N LYS A 167 1.07 -23.27 -13.97
CA LYS A 167 0.56 -24.10 -12.87
C LYS A 167 -0.97 -23.99 -12.82
N ASP A 168 -1.64 -25.11 -12.61
CA ASP A 168 -3.10 -25.19 -12.46
C ASP A 168 -3.88 -24.49 -13.58
N ASN A 169 -3.47 -24.71 -14.84
CA ASN A 169 -4.07 -24.12 -16.04
C ASN A 169 -3.98 -22.59 -16.10
N ARG A 170 -2.97 -22.01 -15.45
CA ARG A 170 -2.69 -20.58 -15.55
C ARG A 170 -1.24 -20.34 -15.92
N PHE A 171 -1.02 -19.31 -16.72
CA PHE A 171 0.31 -18.78 -16.98
C PHE A 171 0.63 -17.68 -16.00
N TYR A 172 1.84 -17.68 -15.49
CA TYR A 172 2.36 -16.69 -14.56
C TYR A 172 3.57 -16.01 -15.14
N THR A 173 3.63 -14.71 -15.00
CA THR A 173 4.81 -13.90 -15.37
C THR A 173 5.23 -13.09 -14.15
N VAL A 174 6.52 -13.14 -13.82
CA VAL A 174 7.11 -12.36 -12.74
C VAL A 174 8.12 -11.39 -13.31
N VAL A 175 7.96 -10.12 -13.00
CA VAL A 175 8.87 -9.04 -13.41
C VAL A 175 9.36 -8.30 -12.18
N LYS A 176 10.68 -8.20 -12.03
CA LYS A 176 11.32 -7.48 -10.92
C LYS A 176 11.60 -6.04 -11.28
N SER A 177 11.38 -5.13 -10.30
CA SER A 177 11.78 -3.75 -10.48
C SER A 177 13.31 -3.62 -10.48
N PRO A 178 13.88 -2.81 -11.39
CA PRO A 178 15.32 -2.52 -11.35
C PRO A 178 15.70 -1.51 -10.29
N LYS A 179 14.73 -0.82 -9.67
CA LYS A 179 14.98 0.31 -8.74
C LYS A 179 14.72 -0.04 -7.28
N ARG A 180 13.78 -0.94 -7.00
CA ARG A 180 13.31 -1.26 -5.64
C ARG A 180 13.17 -2.77 -5.47
N PRO A 181 13.23 -3.27 -4.24
CA PRO A 181 13.04 -4.71 -3.99
C PRO A 181 11.56 -5.08 -4.08
N ILE A 182 10.92 -4.78 -5.19
CA ILE A 182 9.54 -5.16 -5.50
C ILE A 182 9.47 -5.90 -6.82
N ALA A 183 8.47 -6.74 -6.97
CA ALA A 183 8.19 -7.46 -8.20
C ALA A 183 6.68 -7.54 -8.43
N ALA A 184 6.30 -7.60 -9.69
CA ALA A 184 4.92 -7.88 -10.08
C ALA A 184 4.79 -9.33 -10.52
N ILE A 185 3.70 -9.97 -10.13
CA ILE A 185 3.28 -11.27 -10.64
C ILE A 185 1.94 -11.10 -11.34
N VAL A 186 1.83 -11.61 -12.55
CA VAL A 186 0.61 -11.55 -13.37
C VAL A 186 0.23 -12.96 -13.75
N SER A 187 -1.03 -13.27 -13.65
CA SER A 187 -1.59 -14.57 -13.94
C SER A 187 -2.72 -14.44 -14.95
N THR A 188 -2.67 -15.24 -16.01
CA THR A 188 -3.72 -15.33 -17.01
C THR A 188 -4.31 -16.74 -17.04
N SER A 189 -5.61 -16.80 -17.31
CA SER A 189 -6.29 -18.06 -17.50
C SER A 189 -5.81 -18.71 -18.80
N ASN A 190 -5.48 -19.99 -18.72
CA ASN A 190 -5.13 -20.78 -19.90
C ASN A 190 -6.42 -21.26 -20.56
N LYS A 191 -6.79 -20.62 -21.66
CA LYS A 191 -7.92 -21.09 -22.48
C LYS A 191 -7.42 -21.67 -23.78
#